data_db72a40e9af696a8e31c29a323dfb055
#
_entry.id   db72a40e9af696a8e31c29a323dfb055
#
_cell.length_a   1.000
_cell.length_b   1.000
_cell.length_c   1.000
_cell.angle_alpha   90.00
_cell.angle_beta   90.00
_cell.angle_gamma   90.00
#
_symmetry.space_group_name_H-M   'P 1'
#
loop_
_entity.id
_entity.type
_entity.pdbx_description
1 polymer ?
#
loop_
_entity_poly.entity_id
_entity_poly.type
_entity_poly.pdbx_seq_one_letter_code
_entity_poly.pdbx_strand_id
1 'polypeptide(L)'
;MSLLGSFKAQAQFTLGGYSNSHYAGIHGVPNNPASAAGTHYKWDVNIAGINAAAGNTYIRFPRSILLHPPDSLEALKKNRDYFLDTAATGKQFGWGNIDLMMPSVLYSIDELQSVAFTWRVRAMANGGNITTDVANFFAQDFPNPNFVKRRYDMPIANGSFHWWNEFGFTYARVLKDDGSNVLKGGVTLKLLSGVAAGYAQVDNATFVMNTTTSGEINDGTLKVGYSEGIANWERPNASNYKVFGNMGVGMDVGVTYEWRESMDGLTGYDDSQWNPEADDYRLRLGLSITDLGAITYKKAPNVTDLDLRATNVNPDDLRLRKNESWQQYYRRIQTYFTPVASSEKFRMNTPAALNLMADYNIDGRFFVNAGGRIALNAGKYDPSKTYVVSYFQVTPRYDSRYIGGYLPLSVNRNGQFDAGLGLRLGPLVIGSSTMLSNLFQKNKNRLDGFIALRIIPIKRGEGKTGCPAAQF
;
A
#
# COMPACT_ATOMS: atom_id res chain seq x y z
N MET A 1 28.26 -9.96 18.30
CA MET A 1 27.98 -8.71 17.55
C MET A 1 27.43 -9.11 16.19
N SER A 2 26.14 -9.45 16.11
CA SER A 2 25.41 -9.68 14.86
C SER A 2 23.91 -9.45 15.10
N LEU A 3 23.53 -8.18 15.29
CA LEU A 3 22.13 -7.72 15.43
C LEU A 3 21.56 -7.18 14.10
N LEU A 4 22.20 -7.51 12.97
CA LEU A 4 21.68 -7.26 11.63
C LEU A 4 21.05 -8.53 11.07
N GLY A 5 20.08 -9.07 11.81
CA GLY A 5 19.16 -10.08 11.27
C GLY A 5 18.45 -9.51 10.06
N SER A 6 18.57 -10.20 8.93
CA SER A 6 18.08 -9.92 7.59
C SER A 6 16.67 -9.28 7.58
N PHE A 7 16.57 -7.98 7.63
CA PHE A 7 15.34 -7.25 7.36
C PHE A 7 15.06 -7.35 5.86
N LYS A 8 14.25 -8.31 5.47
CA LYS A 8 13.74 -8.41 4.10
C LYS A 8 12.50 -7.50 3.97
N ALA A 9 12.62 -6.32 3.36
CA ALA A 9 11.57 -5.29 3.23
C ALA A 9 11.01 -5.20 1.80
N GLN A 10 9.70 -4.93 1.60
CA GLN A 10 9.02 -4.83 0.29
C GLN A 10 8.25 -3.49 0.20
N ALA A 11 8.20 -2.83 -0.96
CA ALA A 11 7.75 -1.45 -1.08
C ALA A 11 6.29 -1.28 -1.55
N GLN A 12 5.51 -0.50 -0.82
CA GLN A 12 4.29 0.17 -1.29
C GLN A 12 4.46 1.66 -1.04
N PHE A 13 4.59 2.44 -2.10
CA PHE A 13 4.85 3.87 -2.01
C PHE A 13 3.56 4.65 -1.71
N THR A 14 3.67 5.66 -0.87
CA THR A 14 2.60 6.62 -0.64
C THR A 14 3.04 7.96 -1.22
N LEU A 15 2.37 8.38 -2.31
CA LEU A 15 2.53 9.70 -2.94
C LEU A 15 4.01 10.13 -3.15
N GLY A 16 4.92 9.20 -3.46
CA GLY A 16 6.30 9.46 -3.91
C GLY A 16 7.13 10.44 -3.09
N GLY A 17 6.98 10.44 -1.76
CA GLY A 17 7.66 11.38 -0.86
C GLY A 17 6.95 12.73 -0.68
N TYR A 18 5.94 13.06 -1.49
CA TYR A 18 5.13 14.26 -1.32
C TYR A 18 4.37 14.29 0.01
N SER A 19 3.87 13.14 0.48
CA SER A 19 3.11 13.04 1.74
C SER A 19 3.89 13.49 3.00
N ASN A 20 5.20 13.60 2.90
CA ASN A 20 6.07 14.11 3.96
C ASN A 20 6.44 15.59 3.75
N SER A 21 5.97 16.21 2.68
CA SER A 21 6.19 17.64 2.40
C SER A 21 5.42 18.50 3.38
N HIS A 22 5.94 19.69 3.65
CA HIS A 22 5.22 20.74 4.37
C HIS A 22 3.87 21.08 3.72
N TYR A 23 3.84 21.04 2.40
CA TYR A 23 2.62 21.30 1.61
C TYR A 23 1.70 20.09 1.42
N ALA A 24 1.97 18.96 2.10
CA ALA A 24 1.13 17.77 1.99
C ALA A 24 -0.28 17.96 2.57
N GLY A 25 -0.41 18.73 3.66
CA GLY A 25 -1.70 19.01 4.29
C GLY A 25 -2.47 17.72 4.59
N ILE A 26 -3.72 17.65 4.10
CA ILE A 26 -4.60 16.47 4.27
C ILE A 26 -3.99 15.16 3.75
N HIS A 27 -3.09 15.23 2.74
CA HIS A 27 -2.43 14.04 2.20
C HIS A 27 -1.33 13.47 3.12
N GLY A 28 -0.85 14.24 4.10
CA GLY A 28 0.10 13.76 5.11
C GLY A 28 -0.57 12.93 6.23
N VAL A 29 -1.84 13.20 6.51
CA VAL A 29 -2.60 12.60 7.63
C VAL A 29 -2.61 11.06 7.61
N PRO A 30 -2.83 10.38 6.47
CA PRO A 30 -2.81 8.92 6.42
C PRO A 30 -1.45 8.27 6.74
N ASN A 31 -0.35 9.03 6.64
CA ASN A 31 0.99 8.54 6.99
C ASN A 31 1.34 8.82 8.45
N ASN A 32 0.97 9.99 8.95
CA ASN A 32 1.18 10.39 10.33
C ASN A 32 0.09 11.36 10.76
N PRO A 33 -0.83 10.97 11.67
CA PRO A 33 -1.89 11.87 12.15
C PRO A 33 -1.38 13.18 12.75
N ALA A 34 -0.18 13.17 13.37
CA ALA A 34 0.42 14.37 13.96
C ALA A 34 0.78 15.44 12.92
N SER A 35 0.87 15.08 11.63
CA SER A 35 1.13 16.04 10.54
C SER A 35 0.01 17.07 10.36
N ALA A 36 -1.19 16.81 10.90
CA ALA A 36 -2.29 17.74 10.88
C ALA A 36 -2.11 18.91 11.86
N ALA A 37 -1.31 18.74 12.93
CA ALA A 37 -1.12 19.78 13.95
C ALA A 37 -0.12 20.85 13.48
N GLY A 38 -0.42 22.13 13.82
CA GLY A 38 0.48 23.25 13.51
C GLY A 38 0.69 23.45 12.02
N THR A 39 -0.31 23.12 11.20
CA THR A 39 -0.29 23.37 9.76
C THR A 39 -0.57 24.85 9.47
N HIS A 40 0.04 25.39 8.43
CA HIS A 40 -0.20 26.76 7.97
C HIS A 40 -1.56 26.94 7.25
N TYR A 41 -2.28 25.84 7.03
CA TYR A 41 -3.58 25.91 6.38
C TYR A 41 -4.72 26.04 7.39
N LYS A 42 -5.60 26.99 7.16
CA LYS A 42 -6.89 27.06 7.88
C LYS A 42 -7.82 25.95 7.40
N TRP A 43 -7.86 25.74 6.09
CA TRP A 43 -8.59 24.69 5.38
C TRP A 43 -7.70 24.03 4.34
N ASP A 44 -7.77 22.74 4.22
CA ASP A 44 -7.19 21.98 3.10
C ASP A 44 -8.17 20.88 2.70
N VAL A 45 -8.55 20.83 1.43
CA VAL A 45 -9.57 19.92 0.92
C VAL A 45 -9.01 19.12 -0.25
N ASN A 46 -8.94 17.81 -0.11
CA ASN A 46 -8.76 16.90 -1.23
C ASN A 46 -10.09 16.72 -1.96
N ILE A 47 -10.10 16.85 -3.28
CA ILE A 47 -11.27 16.55 -4.12
C ILE A 47 -11.28 15.06 -4.43
N ALA A 48 -10.19 14.56 -4.98
CA ALA A 48 -9.98 13.16 -5.30
C ALA A 48 -8.48 12.87 -5.46
N GLY A 49 -8.09 11.67 -5.15
CA GLY A 49 -6.74 11.17 -5.40
C GLY A 49 -6.74 9.67 -5.64
N ILE A 50 -5.83 9.20 -6.45
CA ILE A 50 -5.57 7.79 -6.66
C ILE A 50 -4.08 7.51 -6.52
N ASN A 51 -3.77 6.46 -5.79
CA ASN A 51 -2.46 5.86 -5.73
C ASN A 51 -2.60 4.37 -6.03
N ALA A 52 -1.95 3.90 -7.08
CA ALA A 52 -1.98 2.51 -7.47
C ALA A 52 -0.55 1.99 -7.62
N ALA A 53 -0.30 0.81 -7.12
CA ALA A 53 0.99 0.16 -7.24
C ALA A 53 0.85 -1.35 -7.30
N ALA A 54 1.70 -1.99 -8.10
CA ALA A 54 1.77 -3.44 -8.21
C ALA A 54 3.22 -3.88 -8.44
N GLY A 55 3.52 -5.09 -7.98
CA GLY A 55 4.84 -5.67 -8.19
C GLY A 55 4.87 -7.16 -7.92
N ASN A 56 5.90 -7.81 -8.44
CA ASN A 56 6.15 -9.21 -8.22
C ASN A 56 7.66 -9.53 -8.34
N THR A 57 8.04 -10.77 -8.01
CA THR A 57 9.44 -11.22 -8.09
C THR A 57 9.68 -12.24 -9.20
N TYR A 58 8.64 -12.68 -9.91
CA TYR A 58 8.73 -13.79 -10.86
C TYR A 58 8.42 -13.40 -12.31
N ILE A 59 7.47 -12.47 -12.54
CA ILE A 59 7.07 -12.05 -13.88
C ILE A 59 7.77 -10.73 -14.22
N ARG A 60 8.35 -10.65 -15.40
CA ARG A 60 9.02 -9.46 -15.92
C ARG A 60 8.31 -9.00 -17.19
N PHE A 61 8.06 -7.70 -17.28
CA PHE A 61 7.43 -7.06 -18.43
C PHE A 61 8.46 -6.22 -19.18
N PRO A 62 8.54 -6.29 -20.53
CA PRO A 62 9.40 -5.41 -21.30
C PRO A 62 8.90 -3.97 -21.27
N ARG A 63 9.79 -3.00 -21.46
CA ARG A 63 9.45 -1.58 -21.47
C ARG A 63 8.39 -1.22 -22.50
N SER A 64 8.33 -1.92 -23.62
CA SER A 64 7.34 -1.71 -24.68
C SER A 64 5.89 -1.79 -24.19
N ILE A 65 5.60 -2.61 -23.20
CA ILE A 65 4.25 -2.73 -22.64
C ILE A 65 3.76 -1.45 -21.95
N LEU A 66 4.67 -0.65 -21.37
CA LEU A 66 4.29 0.63 -20.77
C LEU A 66 3.97 1.70 -21.82
N LEU A 67 4.62 1.62 -22.98
CA LEU A 67 4.42 2.56 -24.08
C LEU A 67 3.24 2.16 -24.98
N HIS A 68 2.99 0.87 -25.08
CA HIS A 68 1.93 0.27 -25.91
C HIS A 68 1.22 -0.80 -25.06
N PRO A 69 0.37 -0.40 -24.10
CA PRO A 69 -0.36 -1.36 -23.29
C PRO A 69 -1.29 -2.19 -24.17
N PRO A 70 -1.44 -3.50 -23.90
CA PRO A 70 -2.38 -4.33 -24.62
C PRO A 70 -3.82 -3.95 -24.25
N ASP A 71 -4.75 -4.16 -25.16
CA ASP A 71 -6.18 -3.87 -24.98
C ASP A 71 -6.80 -4.68 -23.83
N SER A 72 -6.24 -5.83 -23.52
CA SER A 72 -6.65 -6.65 -22.38
C SER A 72 -5.52 -7.49 -21.82
N LEU A 73 -5.63 -7.92 -20.56
CA LEU A 73 -4.67 -8.84 -19.95
C LEU A 73 -4.66 -10.22 -20.65
N GLU A 74 -5.76 -10.62 -21.25
CA GLU A 74 -5.87 -11.88 -22.01
C GLU A 74 -5.08 -11.85 -23.33
N ALA A 75 -4.82 -10.67 -23.87
CA ALA A 75 -4.03 -10.49 -25.08
C ALA A 75 -2.53 -10.67 -24.85
N LEU A 76 -2.06 -10.72 -23.59
CA LEU A 76 -0.67 -10.87 -23.24
C LEU A 76 -0.11 -12.23 -23.66
N LYS A 77 0.96 -12.22 -24.45
CA LYS A 77 1.66 -13.43 -24.92
C LYS A 77 2.97 -13.64 -24.15
N LYS A 78 3.13 -14.85 -23.61
CA LYS A 78 4.38 -15.29 -22.98
C LYS A 78 5.55 -15.17 -23.96
N ASN A 79 6.72 -14.80 -23.46
CA ASN A 79 7.96 -14.57 -24.23
C ASN A 79 7.92 -13.42 -25.25
N ARG A 80 6.82 -12.69 -25.34
CA ARG A 80 6.69 -11.45 -26.11
C ARG A 80 6.35 -10.26 -25.21
N ASP A 81 5.26 -10.38 -24.49
CA ASP A 81 4.67 -9.32 -23.67
C ASP A 81 5.02 -9.48 -22.18
N TYR A 82 5.42 -10.68 -21.79
CA TYR A 82 5.98 -10.95 -20.46
C TYR A 82 6.95 -12.14 -20.48
N PHE A 83 7.88 -12.13 -19.55
CA PHE A 83 8.90 -13.16 -19.36
C PHE A 83 8.83 -13.71 -17.93
N LEU A 84 9.08 -15.00 -17.78
CA LEU A 84 9.16 -15.64 -16.47
C LEU A 84 10.61 -15.71 -16.02
N ASP A 85 10.89 -15.36 -14.78
CA ASP A 85 12.20 -15.51 -14.17
C ASP A 85 12.37 -16.93 -13.62
N THR A 86 12.51 -17.89 -14.52
CA THR A 86 12.61 -19.32 -14.19
C THR A 86 13.86 -19.68 -13.41
N ALA A 87 14.87 -18.82 -13.45
CA ALA A 87 16.13 -18.94 -12.71
C ALA A 87 16.12 -18.20 -11.35
N ALA A 88 15.03 -17.54 -11.00
CA ALA A 88 14.91 -16.88 -9.71
C ALA A 88 15.13 -17.85 -8.57
N THR A 89 15.79 -17.41 -7.52
CA THR A 89 16.05 -18.25 -6.34
C THR A 89 15.09 -17.89 -5.20
N GLY A 90 14.77 -18.90 -4.37
CA GLY A 90 13.97 -18.70 -3.17
C GLY A 90 12.46 -18.68 -3.42
N LYS A 91 11.74 -17.90 -2.62
CA LYS A 91 10.28 -17.81 -2.66
C LYS A 91 9.83 -16.63 -3.49
N GLN A 92 8.78 -16.84 -4.27
CA GLN A 92 8.21 -15.83 -5.15
C GLN A 92 7.04 -15.12 -4.49
N PHE A 93 6.88 -13.82 -4.79
CA PHE A 93 5.88 -12.93 -4.22
C PHE A 93 5.25 -12.05 -5.31
N GLY A 94 3.99 -11.70 -5.09
CA GLY A 94 3.29 -10.69 -5.85
C GLY A 94 2.41 -9.85 -4.94
N TRP A 95 2.20 -8.61 -5.29
CA TRP A 95 1.38 -7.69 -4.52
C TRP A 95 0.77 -6.62 -5.43
N GLY A 96 -0.35 -6.08 -4.99
CA GLY A 96 -0.99 -4.93 -5.62
C GLY A 96 -1.79 -4.15 -4.60
N ASN A 97 -1.89 -2.85 -4.80
CA ASN A 97 -2.75 -1.98 -4.01
C ASN A 97 -3.32 -0.87 -4.87
N ILE A 98 -4.53 -0.49 -4.53
CA ILE A 98 -5.21 0.71 -5.02
C ILE A 98 -5.72 1.45 -3.78
N ASP A 99 -5.50 2.75 -3.75
CA ASP A 99 -5.92 3.64 -2.69
C ASP A 99 -6.53 4.90 -3.33
N LEU A 100 -7.84 4.99 -3.27
CA LEU A 100 -8.60 6.13 -3.74
C LEU A 100 -8.91 7.03 -2.54
N MET A 101 -8.36 8.23 -2.53
CA MET A 101 -8.72 9.25 -1.54
C MET A 101 -9.89 10.05 -2.10
N MET A 102 -11.03 9.85 -1.51
CA MET A 102 -12.30 10.54 -1.80
C MET A 102 -12.29 11.95 -1.19
N PRO A 103 -13.33 12.78 -1.34
CA PRO A 103 -13.39 14.08 -0.70
C PRO A 103 -13.05 14.01 0.78
N SER A 104 -12.00 14.74 1.17
CA SER A 104 -11.43 14.73 2.51
C SER A 104 -11.03 16.14 2.91
N VAL A 105 -11.11 16.45 4.18
CA VAL A 105 -10.90 17.83 4.67
C VAL A 105 -10.04 17.85 5.92
N LEU A 106 -9.15 18.82 6.01
CA LEU A 106 -8.42 19.22 7.19
C LEU A 106 -8.86 20.63 7.58
N TYR A 107 -9.07 20.85 8.86
CA TYR A 107 -9.44 22.15 9.43
C TYR A 107 -8.64 22.45 10.69
N SER A 108 -7.95 23.58 10.71
CA SER A 108 -7.25 24.08 11.90
C SER A 108 -8.23 24.86 12.78
N ILE A 109 -8.52 24.32 13.97
CA ILE A 109 -9.36 24.97 14.98
C ILE A 109 -8.68 26.25 15.46
N ASP A 110 -7.44 26.08 15.92
CA ASP A 110 -6.56 27.15 16.38
C ASP A 110 -5.10 26.84 15.95
N GLU A 111 -4.11 27.57 16.46
CA GLU A 111 -2.68 27.36 16.12
C GLU A 111 -2.12 26.04 16.59
N LEU A 112 -2.71 25.50 17.61
CA LEU A 112 -2.22 24.32 18.26
C LEU A 112 -3.00 23.07 17.85
N GLN A 113 -4.26 23.22 17.38
CA GLN A 113 -5.19 22.11 17.23
C GLN A 113 -5.79 22.05 15.83
N SER A 114 -5.89 20.84 15.32
CA SER A 114 -6.53 20.59 14.03
C SER A 114 -7.35 19.30 14.07
N VAL A 115 -8.36 19.26 13.22
CA VAL A 115 -9.17 18.08 12.96
C VAL A 115 -9.13 17.75 11.48
N ALA A 116 -9.27 16.48 11.15
CA ALA A 116 -9.41 16.07 9.75
C ALA A 116 -10.42 14.94 9.60
N PHE A 117 -11.09 14.94 8.45
CA PHE A 117 -11.88 13.82 7.98
C PHE A 117 -11.28 13.29 6.68
N THR A 118 -11.06 11.98 6.63
CA THR A 118 -10.57 11.29 5.43
C THR A 118 -11.53 10.19 5.04
N TRP A 119 -11.87 10.13 3.75
CA TRP A 119 -12.58 9.00 3.16
C TRP A 119 -11.70 8.35 2.12
N ARG A 120 -11.41 7.06 2.32
CA ARG A 120 -10.56 6.28 1.40
C ARG A 120 -11.26 4.99 0.99
N VAL A 121 -11.10 4.62 -0.28
CA VAL A 121 -11.49 3.32 -0.80
C VAL A 121 -10.22 2.56 -1.15
N ARG A 122 -10.00 1.43 -0.50
CA ARG A 122 -8.72 0.71 -0.57
C ARG A 122 -8.94 -0.73 -1.00
N ALA A 123 -8.12 -1.19 -1.95
CA ALA A 123 -8.06 -2.57 -2.37
C ALA A 123 -6.60 -3.06 -2.33
N MET A 124 -6.37 -4.21 -1.73
CA MET A 124 -5.05 -4.80 -1.60
C MET A 124 -5.08 -6.27 -1.94
N ALA A 125 -4.04 -6.72 -2.62
CA ALA A 125 -3.80 -8.14 -2.90
C ALA A 125 -2.35 -8.47 -2.52
N ASN A 126 -2.15 -9.58 -1.85
CA ASN A 126 -0.83 -10.12 -1.53
C ASN A 126 -0.83 -11.60 -1.89
N GLY A 127 0.25 -12.09 -2.49
CA GLY A 127 0.45 -13.50 -2.76
C GLY A 127 1.92 -13.86 -2.61
N GLY A 128 2.21 -15.06 -2.13
CA GLY A 128 3.61 -15.39 -1.98
C GLY A 128 3.91 -16.71 -1.31
N ASN A 129 5.19 -16.83 -0.94
CA ASN A 129 5.81 -18.01 -0.38
C ASN A 129 5.84 -19.22 -1.36
N ILE A 130 5.58 -18.98 -2.65
CA ILE A 130 5.63 -20.01 -3.67
C ILE A 130 7.10 -20.25 -4.04
N THR A 131 7.58 -21.48 -3.93
CA THR A 131 8.94 -21.82 -4.39
C THR A 131 9.06 -21.66 -5.90
N THR A 132 10.24 -21.31 -6.40
CA THR A 132 10.44 -21.12 -7.85
C THR A 132 10.09 -22.37 -8.65
N ASP A 133 10.40 -23.57 -8.13
CA ASP A 133 10.06 -24.83 -8.80
C ASP A 133 8.54 -25.00 -8.96
N VAL A 134 7.78 -24.67 -7.92
CA VAL A 134 6.31 -24.70 -7.97
C VAL A 134 5.78 -23.60 -8.88
N ALA A 135 6.35 -22.39 -8.84
CA ALA A 135 5.99 -21.32 -9.76
C ALA A 135 6.26 -21.72 -11.22
N ASN A 136 7.40 -22.33 -11.50
CA ASN A 136 7.74 -22.86 -12.83
C ASN A 136 6.76 -23.95 -13.27
N PHE A 137 6.37 -24.84 -12.36
CA PHE A 137 5.41 -25.90 -12.64
C PHE A 137 4.06 -25.31 -13.09
N PHE A 138 3.48 -24.38 -12.33
CA PHE A 138 2.18 -23.78 -12.68
C PHE A 138 2.24 -22.79 -13.85
N ALA A 139 3.40 -22.23 -14.17
CA ALA A 139 3.55 -21.24 -15.24
C ALA A 139 3.85 -21.86 -16.61
N GLN A 140 4.03 -23.17 -16.70
CA GLN A 140 4.26 -23.89 -17.95
C GLN A 140 2.99 -24.63 -18.39
N ASP A 141 2.92 -24.87 -19.68
CA ASP A 141 1.77 -25.60 -20.24
C ASP A 141 1.92 -27.13 -20.02
N PHE A 142 0.79 -27.81 -19.90
CA PHE A 142 0.68 -29.26 -19.85
C PHE A 142 0.10 -29.78 -21.19
N PRO A 143 0.46 -31.01 -21.61
CA PRO A 143 1.37 -31.95 -20.98
C PRO A 143 2.85 -31.56 -21.12
N ASN A 144 3.67 -31.80 -20.07
CA ASN A 144 5.09 -31.51 -20.08
C ASN A 144 5.91 -32.66 -19.50
N PRO A 145 6.75 -33.37 -20.29
CA PRO A 145 7.51 -34.52 -19.85
C PRO A 145 8.58 -34.18 -18.79
N ASN A 146 9.04 -32.92 -18.73
CA ASN A 146 10.07 -32.48 -17.77
C ASN A 146 9.62 -32.52 -16.31
N PHE A 147 8.34 -32.68 -16.07
CA PHE A 147 7.78 -32.71 -14.71
C PHE A 147 7.49 -34.11 -14.20
N VAL A 148 7.53 -35.13 -15.08
CA VAL A 148 7.21 -36.53 -14.74
C VAL A 148 8.27 -37.10 -13.76
N LYS A 149 7.79 -37.81 -12.72
CA LYS A 149 8.59 -38.39 -11.63
C LYS A 149 9.36 -37.36 -10.79
N ARG A 150 8.99 -36.09 -10.88
CA ARG A 150 9.57 -35.01 -10.09
C ARG A 150 8.65 -34.71 -8.91
N ARG A 151 9.24 -34.63 -7.71
CA ARG A 151 8.54 -34.20 -6.49
C ARG A 151 8.60 -32.69 -6.35
N TYR A 152 7.49 -32.10 -5.94
CA TYR A 152 7.35 -30.69 -5.66
C TYR A 152 6.85 -30.51 -4.24
N ASP A 153 7.59 -29.73 -3.47
CA ASP A 153 7.25 -29.40 -2.10
C ASP A 153 6.82 -27.93 -2.01
N MET A 154 5.65 -27.71 -1.46
CA MET A 154 5.06 -26.40 -1.22
C MET A 154 4.73 -26.29 0.28
N PRO A 155 5.74 -25.95 1.12
CA PRO A 155 5.55 -25.89 2.58
C PRO A 155 4.45 -24.91 2.97
N ILE A 156 4.41 -23.76 2.31
CA ILE A 156 3.38 -22.74 2.47
C ILE A 156 3.30 -21.95 1.18
N ALA A 157 2.08 -21.77 0.67
CA ALA A 157 1.77 -20.73 -0.33
C ALA A 157 0.51 -20.02 0.10
N ASN A 158 0.47 -18.71 -0.02
CA ASN A 158 -0.66 -17.93 0.43
C ASN A 158 -1.01 -16.80 -0.54
N GLY A 159 -2.28 -16.46 -0.55
CA GLY A 159 -2.83 -15.31 -1.25
C GLY A 159 -3.94 -14.68 -0.43
N SER A 160 -4.05 -13.38 -0.47
CA SER A 160 -5.13 -12.62 0.17
C SER A 160 -5.54 -11.44 -0.68
N PHE A 161 -6.80 -11.12 -0.61
CA PHE A 161 -7.41 -9.95 -1.23
C PHE A 161 -8.32 -9.28 -0.23
N HIS A 162 -8.28 -7.95 -0.14
CA HIS A 162 -9.08 -7.17 0.79
C HIS A 162 -9.45 -5.83 0.15
N TRP A 163 -10.76 -5.54 0.11
CA TRP A 163 -11.33 -4.30 -0.40
C TRP A 163 -12.29 -3.71 0.62
N TRP A 164 -12.07 -2.45 1.01
CA TRP A 164 -12.86 -1.78 2.05
C TRP A 164 -12.93 -0.27 1.84
N ASN A 165 -13.94 0.36 2.45
CA ASN A 165 -14.00 1.79 2.70
C ASN A 165 -13.42 2.10 4.08
N GLU A 166 -12.78 3.23 4.20
CA GLU A 166 -12.16 3.72 5.44
C GLU A 166 -12.58 5.18 5.65
N PHE A 167 -13.26 5.46 6.77
CA PHE A 167 -13.64 6.80 7.20
C PHE A 167 -12.82 7.13 8.44
N GLY A 168 -11.85 8.04 8.31
CA GLY A 168 -10.93 8.44 9.36
C GLY A 168 -11.32 9.80 9.96
N PHE A 169 -11.37 9.85 11.28
CA PHE A 169 -11.58 11.07 12.06
C PHE A 169 -10.32 11.34 12.85
N THR A 170 -9.59 12.38 12.51
CA THR A 170 -8.30 12.72 13.10
C THR A 170 -8.42 13.93 14.02
N TYR A 171 -7.80 13.84 15.18
CA TYR A 171 -7.47 14.97 16.04
C TYR A 171 -5.96 15.04 16.23
N ALA A 172 -5.40 16.22 16.07
CA ALA A 172 -3.97 16.44 16.26
C ALA A 172 -3.72 17.75 16.99
N ARG A 173 -2.65 17.76 17.81
CA ARG A 173 -2.32 18.92 18.65
C ARG A 173 -0.81 19.08 18.76
N VAL A 174 -0.38 20.35 18.85
CA VAL A 174 0.94 20.72 19.36
C VAL A 174 0.93 20.50 20.87
N LEU A 175 1.75 19.57 21.35
CA LEU A 175 1.81 19.15 22.75
C LEU A 175 2.79 20.04 23.55
N LYS A 176 3.86 20.46 22.91
CA LYS A 176 4.88 21.35 23.46
C LYS A 176 5.46 22.21 22.35
N ASP A 177 5.66 23.47 22.64
CA ASP A 177 6.42 24.44 21.83
C ASP A 177 7.20 25.33 22.76
N ASP A 178 8.53 25.27 22.70
CA ASP A 178 9.44 26.13 23.50
C ASP A 178 10.25 27.10 22.59
N GLY A 179 9.74 27.31 21.36
CA GLY A 179 10.40 28.11 20.33
C GLY A 179 11.42 27.33 19.51
N SER A 180 12.31 26.59 20.14
CA SER A 180 13.33 25.78 19.45
C SER A 180 12.89 24.33 19.21
N ASN A 181 12.00 23.81 20.04
CA ASN A 181 11.57 22.41 19.98
C ASN A 181 10.04 22.35 19.98
N VAL A 182 9.48 21.72 18.95
CA VAL A 182 8.03 21.53 18.83
C VAL A 182 7.71 20.04 18.81
N LEU A 183 6.89 19.61 19.75
CA LEU A 183 6.36 18.25 19.80
C LEU A 183 4.87 18.26 19.43
N LYS A 184 4.49 17.47 18.43
CA LYS A 184 3.12 17.32 17.95
C LYS A 184 2.66 15.88 18.14
N GLY A 185 1.40 15.68 18.45
CA GLY A 185 0.76 14.35 18.55
C GLY A 185 -0.55 14.32 17.77
N GLY A 186 -0.91 13.15 17.30
CA GLY A 186 -2.17 12.96 16.59
C GLY A 186 -2.68 11.53 16.67
N VAL A 187 -4.01 11.41 16.63
CA VAL A 187 -4.73 10.13 16.62
C VAL A 187 -5.82 10.18 15.56
N THR A 188 -5.97 9.12 14.79
CA THR A 188 -7.09 8.91 13.87
C THR A 188 -7.89 7.69 14.33
N LEU A 189 -9.18 7.87 14.54
CA LEU A 189 -10.13 6.77 14.72
C LEU A 189 -10.76 6.46 13.35
N LYS A 190 -10.82 5.18 13.00
CA LYS A 190 -11.28 4.71 11.70
C LYS A 190 -12.51 3.84 11.83
N LEU A 191 -13.55 4.19 11.08
CA LEU A 191 -14.66 3.31 10.79
C LEU A 191 -14.35 2.60 9.48
N LEU A 192 -14.31 1.27 9.54
CA LEU A 192 -13.98 0.42 8.40
C LEU A 192 -15.24 -0.27 7.90
N SER A 193 -15.44 -0.32 6.60
CA SER A 193 -16.55 -1.02 5.98
C SER A 193 -16.06 -1.90 4.84
N GLY A 194 -16.07 -3.21 5.07
CA GLY A 194 -15.60 -4.21 4.12
C GLY A 194 -16.57 -4.44 2.97
N VAL A 195 -16.05 -4.35 1.76
CA VAL A 195 -16.77 -4.60 0.53
C VAL A 195 -16.60 -6.05 0.10
N ALA A 196 -15.34 -6.50 -0.02
CA ALA A 196 -15.00 -7.85 -0.41
C ALA A 196 -13.67 -8.29 0.21
N ALA A 197 -13.56 -9.55 0.57
CA ALA A 197 -12.33 -10.11 1.09
C ALA A 197 -12.24 -11.61 0.79
N GLY A 198 -11.01 -12.08 0.61
CA GLY A 198 -10.76 -13.50 0.44
C GLY A 198 -9.31 -13.85 0.72
N TYR A 199 -9.11 -15.10 1.05
CA TYR A 199 -7.79 -15.67 1.25
C TYR A 199 -7.76 -17.14 0.80
N ALA A 200 -6.58 -17.58 0.42
CA ALA A 200 -6.26 -18.98 0.23
C ALA A 200 -4.84 -19.24 0.78
N GLN A 201 -4.68 -20.33 1.50
CA GLN A 201 -3.38 -20.77 1.99
C GLN A 201 -3.27 -22.27 1.84
N VAL A 202 -2.22 -22.70 1.15
CA VAL A 202 -1.82 -24.09 1.09
C VAL A 202 -0.74 -24.31 2.14
N ASP A 203 -0.94 -25.32 2.99
CA ASP A 203 0.04 -25.74 3.99
C ASP A 203 0.54 -27.15 3.66
N ASN A 204 1.86 -27.33 3.67
CA ASN A 204 2.57 -28.62 3.56
C ASN A 204 2.17 -29.49 2.36
N ALA A 205 1.84 -28.88 1.21
CA ALA A 205 1.50 -29.67 0.04
C ALA A 205 2.74 -30.31 -0.61
N THR A 206 2.61 -31.58 -0.90
CA THR A 206 3.60 -32.37 -1.64
C THR A 206 2.92 -33.05 -2.79
N PHE A 207 3.40 -32.86 -4.01
CA PHE A 207 2.84 -33.52 -5.18
C PHE A 207 3.93 -34.09 -6.11
N VAL A 208 3.55 -35.14 -6.84
CA VAL A 208 4.40 -35.84 -7.80
C VAL A 208 3.59 -36.06 -9.09
N MET A 209 4.19 -35.77 -10.22
CA MET A 209 3.63 -36.12 -11.52
C MET A 209 4.00 -37.56 -11.90
N ASN A 210 3.02 -38.42 -12.01
CA ASN A 210 3.22 -39.82 -12.41
C ASN A 210 3.33 -39.98 -13.93
N THR A 211 2.55 -39.18 -14.66
CA THR A 211 2.56 -39.06 -16.13
C THR A 211 2.58 -37.59 -16.52
N THR A 212 2.55 -37.30 -17.81
CA THR A 212 2.47 -35.91 -18.32
C THR A 212 1.12 -35.22 -18.05
N THR A 213 0.09 -35.98 -17.70
CA THR A 213 -1.28 -35.48 -17.50
C THR A 213 -1.88 -35.89 -16.15
N SER A 214 -1.21 -36.75 -15.38
CA SER A 214 -1.72 -37.24 -14.09
C SER A 214 -0.65 -37.20 -13.04
N GLY A 215 -1.00 -36.71 -11.87
CA GLY A 215 -0.16 -36.66 -10.68
C GLY A 215 -0.92 -37.10 -9.44
N GLU A 216 -0.22 -37.15 -8.33
CA GLU A 216 -0.78 -37.38 -7.00
C GLU A 216 -0.33 -36.31 -6.04
N ILE A 217 -1.22 -35.92 -5.15
CA ILE A 217 -0.94 -35.04 -4.02
C ILE A 217 -0.96 -35.91 -2.76
N ASN A 218 0.21 -36.09 -2.18
CA ASN A 218 0.41 -37.02 -1.07
C ASN A 218 0.06 -36.41 0.28
N ASP A 219 0.17 -35.08 0.41
CA ASP A 219 -0.15 -34.34 1.60
C ASP A 219 -0.52 -32.88 1.22
N GLY A 220 -1.22 -32.20 2.12
CA GLY A 220 -1.54 -30.78 2.00
C GLY A 220 -2.90 -30.40 2.51
N THR A 221 -3.01 -29.17 2.97
CA THR A 221 -4.30 -28.58 3.38
C THR A 221 -4.46 -27.23 2.67
N LEU A 222 -5.64 -26.99 2.10
CA LEU A 222 -6.04 -25.68 1.59
C LEU A 222 -7.01 -25.02 2.58
N LYS A 223 -6.56 -23.99 3.25
CA LYS A 223 -7.41 -23.08 4.00
C LYS A 223 -7.93 -22.01 3.06
N VAL A 224 -9.25 -21.86 2.97
CA VAL A 224 -9.87 -20.91 2.05
C VAL A 224 -11.05 -20.20 2.68
N GLY A 225 -11.18 -18.93 2.37
CA GLY A 225 -12.34 -18.14 2.75
C GLY A 225 -12.48 -16.95 1.82
N TYR A 226 -13.69 -16.75 1.32
CA TYR A 226 -14.03 -15.52 0.61
C TYR A 226 -15.44 -15.07 1.00
N SER A 227 -15.64 -13.75 0.98
CA SER A 227 -16.92 -13.13 1.30
C SER A 227 -17.88 -13.20 0.10
N GLU A 228 -19.18 -13.07 0.37
CA GLU A 228 -20.20 -12.97 -0.68
C GLU A 228 -19.93 -11.81 -1.66
N GLY A 229 -19.25 -10.75 -1.21
CA GLY A 229 -18.88 -9.64 -2.08
C GLY A 229 -18.00 -10.03 -3.26
N ILE A 230 -17.11 -11.03 -3.10
CA ILE A 230 -16.30 -11.56 -4.22
C ILE A 230 -17.18 -12.29 -5.22
N ALA A 231 -18.15 -13.08 -4.76
CA ALA A 231 -19.06 -13.79 -5.63
C ALA A 231 -19.88 -12.85 -6.54
N ASN A 232 -20.19 -11.66 -6.04
CA ASN A 232 -20.96 -10.65 -6.78
C ASN A 232 -20.08 -9.80 -7.71
N TRP A 233 -18.74 -9.86 -7.59
CA TRP A 233 -17.82 -9.08 -8.43
C TRP A 233 -17.81 -9.53 -9.91
N GLU A 234 -18.12 -10.75 -10.20
CA GLU A 234 -18.13 -11.26 -11.58
C GLU A 234 -19.09 -10.50 -12.49
N ARG A 235 -20.04 -9.79 -11.89
CA ARG A 235 -20.92 -8.84 -12.56
C ARG A 235 -20.97 -7.55 -11.77
N PRO A 236 -19.93 -6.70 -11.89
CA PRO A 236 -19.89 -5.45 -11.16
C PRO A 236 -21.08 -4.59 -11.56
N ASN A 237 -22.04 -4.48 -10.68
CA ASN A 237 -23.16 -3.56 -10.78
C ASN A 237 -23.06 -2.57 -9.63
N ALA A 238 -23.20 -1.29 -9.93
CA ALA A 238 -23.16 -0.24 -8.91
C ALA A 238 -24.17 -0.48 -7.77
N SER A 239 -25.28 -1.16 -8.04
CA SER A 239 -26.27 -1.54 -7.02
C SER A 239 -25.76 -2.58 -6.01
N ASN A 240 -24.72 -3.35 -6.34
CA ASN A 240 -24.12 -4.35 -5.46
C ASN A 240 -23.02 -3.76 -4.57
N TYR A 241 -22.59 -2.55 -4.83
CA TYR A 241 -21.60 -1.86 -4.01
C TYR A 241 -22.27 -1.29 -2.75
N LYS A 242 -21.95 -1.89 -1.60
CA LYS A 242 -22.43 -1.41 -0.30
C LYS A 242 -21.33 -0.58 0.36
N VAL A 243 -21.54 0.73 0.47
CA VAL A 243 -20.64 1.63 1.20
C VAL A 243 -20.53 1.23 2.66
N PHE A 244 -21.62 0.75 3.26
CA PHE A 244 -21.69 0.21 4.62
C PHE A 244 -22.04 -1.28 4.54
N GLY A 245 -21.03 -2.12 4.64
CA GLY A 245 -21.13 -3.58 4.60
C GLY A 245 -20.67 -4.22 5.92
N ASN A 246 -19.66 -5.07 5.85
CA ASN A 246 -19.06 -5.66 7.03
C ASN A 246 -18.29 -4.61 7.82
N MET A 247 -18.71 -4.35 9.06
CA MET A 247 -18.14 -3.26 9.86
C MET A 247 -16.90 -3.70 10.62
N GLY A 248 -15.96 -2.77 10.76
CA GLY A 248 -14.76 -2.92 11.55
C GLY A 248 -14.30 -1.57 12.10
N VAL A 249 -13.30 -1.60 12.94
CA VAL A 249 -12.68 -0.41 13.51
C VAL A 249 -11.19 -0.45 13.33
N GLY A 250 -10.59 0.72 13.25
CA GLY A 250 -9.14 0.88 13.18
C GLY A 250 -8.67 2.15 13.84
N MET A 251 -7.36 2.29 13.97
CA MET A 251 -6.74 3.44 14.61
C MET A 251 -5.36 3.69 14.01
N ASP A 252 -5.00 4.97 13.93
CA ASP A 252 -3.63 5.42 13.69
C ASP A 252 -3.19 6.32 14.85
N VAL A 253 -1.91 6.25 15.20
CA VAL A 253 -1.30 7.11 16.21
C VAL A 253 0.04 7.61 15.68
N GLY A 254 0.34 8.87 15.93
CA GLY A 254 1.61 9.43 15.47
C GLY A 254 2.09 10.59 16.30
N VAL A 255 3.40 10.81 16.24
CA VAL A 255 4.08 11.93 16.84
C VAL A 255 5.04 12.55 15.81
N THR A 256 5.28 13.84 15.95
CA THR A 256 6.27 14.56 15.15
C THR A 256 7.03 15.50 16.09
N TYR A 257 8.33 15.48 15.98
CA TYR A 257 9.23 16.40 16.66
C TYR A 257 9.91 17.30 15.63
N GLU A 258 9.90 18.60 15.86
CA GLU A 258 10.56 19.61 15.03
C GLU A 258 11.60 20.35 15.87
N TRP A 259 12.82 20.39 15.35
CA TRP A 259 13.88 21.22 15.89
C TRP A 259 14.02 22.44 14.99
N ARG A 260 13.88 23.63 15.61
CA ARG A 260 14.09 24.94 14.99
C ARG A 260 15.46 25.47 15.44
N GLU A 261 16.27 25.86 14.47
CA GLU A 261 17.54 26.53 14.78
C GLU A 261 17.23 27.94 15.29
N SER A 262 17.81 28.32 16.43
CA SER A 262 17.71 29.69 16.94
C SER A 262 18.30 30.65 15.90
N MET A 263 17.48 31.55 15.37
CA MET A 263 17.87 32.47 14.32
C MET A 263 18.64 33.69 14.84
N ASP A 264 19.17 33.67 16.06
CA ASP A 264 19.90 34.78 16.70
C ASP A 264 21.14 35.25 15.94
N GLY A 265 21.53 34.59 14.85
CA GLY A 265 22.71 34.90 14.06
C GLY A 265 22.46 35.36 12.61
N LEU A 266 21.28 35.31 12.11
CA LEU A 266 20.92 35.77 10.75
C LEU A 266 20.26 37.14 10.85
N THR A 267 21.10 38.18 10.82
CA THR A 267 20.71 39.60 10.79
C THR A 267 19.68 39.86 9.70
N GLY A 268 18.44 40.17 10.08
CA GLY A 268 17.41 40.66 9.19
C GLY A 268 16.05 39.99 9.32
N TYR A 269 15.88 39.06 10.23
CA TYR A 269 14.53 38.48 10.49
C TYR A 269 13.87 39.29 11.63
N ASP A 270 12.80 39.98 11.27
CA ASP A 270 11.92 40.65 12.22
C ASP A 270 10.99 39.57 12.82
N ASP A 271 11.20 39.26 14.10
CA ASP A 271 10.36 38.31 14.88
C ASP A 271 8.88 38.69 14.93
N SER A 272 8.52 39.89 14.48
CA SER A 272 7.15 40.39 14.43
C SER A 272 6.38 39.99 13.17
N GLN A 273 7.07 39.46 12.15
CA GLN A 273 6.45 39.02 10.91
C GLN A 273 6.42 37.49 10.80
N TRP A 274 5.35 36.89 11.33
CA TRP A 274 5.01 35.51 11.03
C TRP A 274 4.98 35.27 9.52
N ASN A 275 5.96 34.51 9.02
CA ASN A 275 6.01 34.12 7.61
C ASN A 275 5.33 32.76 7.42
N PRO A 276 4.08 32.71 6.92
CA PRO A 276 3.38 31.45 6.69
C PRO A 276 4.01 30.60 5.57
N GLU A 277 5.04 31.07 4.90
CA GLU A 277 5.73 30.39 3.80
C GLU A 277 7.05 29.76 4.24
N ALA A 278 7.57 30.09 5.41
CA ALA A 278 8.80 29.52 5.93
C ALA A 278 8.51 28.24 6.71
N ASP A 279 9.20 27.17 6.35
CA ASP A 279 9.34 26.00 7.23
C ASP A 279 10.30 26.37 8.34
N ASP A 280 9.79 26.59 9.54
CA ASP A 280 10.57 27.06 10.68
C ASP A 280 11.50 25.96 11.25
N TYR A 281 11.37 24.70 10.83
CA TYR A 281 12.22 23.63 11.33
C TYR A 281 13.48 23.45 10.48
N ARG A 282 14.59 23.10 11.16
CA ARG A 282 15.83 22.62 10.55
C ARG A 282 15.80 21.10 10.38
N LEU A 283 15.25 20.41 11.38
CA LEU A 283 15.08 18.96 11.38
C LEU A 283 13.68 18.61 11.90
N ARG A 284 12.98 17.76 11.17
CA ARG A 284 11.70 17.19 11.59
C ARG A 284 11.79 15.66 11.62
N LEU A 285 11.45 15.07 12.75
CA LEU A 285 11.39 13.63 12.95
C LEU A 285 9.93 13.21 13.13
N GLY A 286 9.53 12.14 12.48
CA GLY A 286 8.17 11.59 12.57
C GLY A 286 8.19 10.10 12.87
N LEU A 287 7.28 9.70 13.75
CA LEU A 287 7.00 8.30 14.09
C LEU A 287 5.50 8.10 14.10
N SER A 288 5.00 7.07 13.43
CA SER A 288 3.59 6.69 13.51
C SER A 288 3.38 5.19 13.32
N ILE A 289 2.30 4.70 13.94
CA ILE A 289 1.74 3.38 13.67
C ILE A 289 0.38 3.60 13.02
N THR A 290 0.21 3.08 11.83
CA THR A 290 -1.01 3.28 11.03
C THR A 290 -1.67 1.95 10.68
N ASP A 291 -2.96 2.03 10.36
CA ASP A 291 -3.76 0.89 9.91
C ASP A 291 -3.86 -0.25 10.94
N LEU A 292 -3.91 0.08 12.24
CA LEU A 292 -4.26 -0.89 13.29
C LEU A 292 -5.77 -1.14 13.24
N GLY A 293 -6.19 -2.26 12.68
CA GLY A 293 -7.62 -2.56 12.55
C GLY A 293 -7.91 -3.92 11.94
N ALA A 294 -9.20 -4.25 11.91
CA ALA A 294 -9.67 -5.46 11.24
C ALA A 294 -11.17 -5.39 10.92
N ILE A 295 -11.56 -6.19 9.94
CA ILE A 295 -12.96 -6.37 9.52
C ILE A 295 -13.30 -7.86 9.57
N THR A 296 -14.47 -8.20 10.09
CA THR A 296 -14.97 -9.56 10.12
C THR A 296 -15.97 -9.77 8.98
N TYR A 297 -15.75 -10.83 8.21
CA TYR A 297 -16.58 -11.22 7.06
C TYR A 297 -17.27 -12.54 7.33
N LYS A 298 -18.47 -12.70 6.77
CA LYS A 298 -19.11 -14.00 6.61
C LYS A 298 -18.57 -14.66 5.35
N LYS A 299 -18.22 -15.96 5.43
CA LYS A 299 -17.84 -16.75 4.25
C LYS A 299 -19.04 -16.91 3.30
N ALA A 300 -18.77 -16.96 2.03
CA ALA A 300 -19.77 -17.36 1.04
C ALA A 300 -20.28 -18.80 1.34
N PRO A 301 -21.52 -19.13 0.97
CA PRO A 301 -22.07 -20.44 1.23
C PRO A 301 -21.22 -21.58 0.66
N ASN A 302 -21.12 -22.69 1.40
CA ASN A 302 -20.41 -23.92 1.01
C ASN A 302 -18.88 -23.75 0.83
N VAL A 303 -18.28 -22.71 1.40
CA VAL A 303 -16.82 -22.52 1.42
C VAL A 303 -16.26 -23.14 2.70
N THR A 304 -15.52 -24.22 2.56
CA THR A 304 -14.85 -24.97 3.63
C THR A 304 -13.37 -25.14 3.30
N ASP A 305 -12.56 -25.48 4.26
CA ASP A 305 -11.18 -25.87 3.99
C ASP A 305 -11.14 -27.23 3.29
N LEU A 306 -10.03 -27.59 2.62
CA LEU A 306 -9.91 -28.83 1.85
C LEU A 306 -8.64 -29.60 2.28
N ASP A 307 -8.79 -30.89 2.46
CA ASP A 307 -7.66 -31.83 2.47
C ASP A 307 -7.28 -32.12 1.01
N LEU A 308 -6.02 -31.83 0.66
CA LEU A 308 -5.57 -31.90 -0.74
C LEU A 308 -5.06 -33.27 -1.17
N ARG A 309 -5.11 -34.28 -0.31
CA ARG A 309 -4.68 -35.64 -0.68
C ARG A 309 -5.59 -36.21 -1.77
N ALA A 310 -4.98 -36.51 -2.92
CA ALA A 310 -5.72 -37.03 -4.07
C ALA A 310 -4.78 -37.75 -5.04
N THR A 311 -5.33 -38.75 -5.74
CA THR A 311 -4.63 -39.51 -6.78
C THR A 311 -5.26 -39.22 -8.14
N ASN A 312 -4.48 -39.42 -9.21
CA ASN A 312 -4.93 -39.22 -10.60
C ASN A 312 -5.44 -37.79 -10.89
N VAL A 313 -4.86 -36.78 -10.26
CA VAL A 313 -5.21 -35.37 -10.48
C VAL A 313 -4.54 -34.87 -11.76
N ASN A 314 -5.33 -34.32 -12.68
CA ASN A 314 -4.77 -33.59 -13.81
C ASN A 314 -4.49 -32.14 -13.40
N PRO A 315 -3.25 -31.63 -13.48
CA PRO A 315 -2.93 -30.26 -13.10
C PRO A 315 -3.73 -29.17 -13.85
N ASP A 316 -4.13 -29.44 -15.10
CA ASP A 316 -4.97 -28.51 -15.86
C ASP A 316 -6.37 -28.35 -15.26
N ASP A 317 -6.87 -29.35 -14.56
CA ASP A 317 -8.14 -29.25 -13.85
C ASP A 317 -8.05 -28.41 -12.57
N LEU A 318 -6.83 -28.16 -12.07
CA LEU A 318 -6.63 -27.24 -10.95
C LEU A 318 -6.49 -25.77 -11.38
N ARG A 319 -6.43 -25.48 -12.67
CA ARG A 319 -6.35 -24.11 -13.19
C ARG A 319 -7.73 -23.49 -13.30
N LEU A 320 -7.80 -22.17 -13.09
CA LEU A 320 -8.98 -21.39 -13.38
C LEU A 320 -9.23 -21.40 -14.90
N ARG A 321 -10.40 -21.81 -15.33
CA ARG A 321 -10.80 -21.88 -16.75
C ARG A 321 -11.28 -20.51 -17.24
N LYS A 322 -11.16 -20.27 -18.54
CA LYS A 322 -11.69 -19.05 -19.15
C LYS A 322 -13.21 -18.95 -18.89
N ASN A 323 -13.67 -17.77 -18.46
CA ASN A 323 -15.06 -17.49 -18.09
C ASN A 323 -15.62 -18.33 -16.93
N GLU A 324 -14.76 -19.00 -16.17
CA GLU A 324 -15.18 -19.73 -14.97
C GLU A 324 -15.19 -18.76 -13.76
N SER A 325 -16.31 -18.73 -13.05
CA SER A 325 -16.43 -17.95 -11.83
C SER A 325 -15.64 -18.57 -10.67
N TRP A 326 -15.28 -17.76 -9.67
CA TRP A 326 -14.66 -18.28 -8.45
C TRP A 326 -15.50 -19.33 -7.74
N GLN A 327 -16.83 -19.20 -7.76
CA GLN A 327 -17.74 -20.19 -7.20
C GLN A 327 -17.74 -21.48 -8.02
N GLN A 328 -17.75 -21.39 -9.35
CA GLN A 328 -17.68 -22.54 -10.24
C GLN A 328 -16.34 -23.27 -10.10
N TYR A 329 -15.25 -22.50 -10.10
CA TYR A 329 -13.90 -23.00 -9.87
C TYR A 329 -13.79 -23.75 -8.53
N TYR A 330 -14.26 -23.13 -7.45
CA TYR A 330 -14.19 -23.74 -6.14
C TYR A 330 -15.02 -25.01 -6.02
N ARG A 331 -16.26 -25.02 -6.56
CA ARG A 331 -17.09 -26.24 -6.63
C ARG A 331 -16.42 -27.35 -7.41
N ARG A 332 -15.76 -27.04 -8.52
CA ARG A 332 -15.01 -28.01 -9.33
C ARG A 332 -13.81 -28.56 -8.57
N ILE A 333 -13.07 -27.72 -7.86
CA ILE A 333 -11.95 -28.17 -7.02
C ILE A 333 -12.44 -29.08 -5.89
N GLN A 334 -13.56 -28.79 -5.26
CA GLN A 334 -14.15 -29.63 -4.22
C GLN A 334 -14.45 -31.08 -4.70
N THR A 335 -14.59 -31.33 -6.00
CA THR A 335 -14.80 -32.69 -6.50
C THR A 335 -13.54 -33.57 -6.45
N TYR A 336 -12.37 -32.97 -6.37
CA TYR A 336 -11.08 -33.67 -6.27
C TYR A 336 -10.62 -33.87 -4.83
N PHE A 337 -11.07 -33.03 -3.90
CA PHE A 337 -10.55 -32.93 -2.55
C PHE A 337 -11.63 -33.11 -1.48
N THR A 338 -11.21 -33.54 -0.29
CA THR A 338 -12.12 -33.80 0.82
C THR A 338 -12.39 -32.49 1.61
N PRO A 339 -13.66 -32.06 1.74
CA PRO A 339 -14.00 -30.91 2.56
C PRO A 339 -13.68 -31.13 4.04
N VAL A 340 -13.08 -30.10 4.68
CA VAL A 340 -12.78 -30.06 6.11
C VAL A 340 -13.60 -28.93 6.72
N ALA A 341 -14.22 -29.20 7.86
CA ALA A 341 -15.02 -28.19 8.56
C ALA A 341 -14.18 -26.96 8.92
N SER A 342 -14.71 -25.78 8.64
CA SER A 342 -14.06 -24.52 8.95
C SER A 342 -15.08 -23.50 9.48
N SER A 343 -14.60 -22.40 10.06
CA SER A 343 -15.46 -21.33 10.58
C SER A 343 -16.26 -20.67 9.46
N GLU A 344 -17.53 -20.34 9.74
CA GLU A 344 -18.41 -19.56 8.84
C GLU A 344 -17.98 -18.09 8.70
N LYS A 345 -17.14 -17.60 9.59
CA LYS A 345 -16.63 -16.23 9.58
C LYS A 345 -15.12 -16.23 9.56
N PHE A 346 -14.57 -15.20 8.95
CA PHE A 346 -13.14 -14.93 8.98
C PHE A 346 -12.87 -13.45 9.21
N ARG A 347 -11.73 -13.14 9.78
CA ARG A 347 -11.29 -11.78 10.07
C ARG A 347 -10.14 -11.41 9.14
N MET A 348 -10.24 -10.25 8.48
CA MET A 348 -9.14 -9.67 7.70
C MET A 348 -8.58 -8.46 8.44
N ASN A 349 -7.29 -8.48 8.73
CA ASN A 349 -6.61 -7.35 9.34
C ASN A 349 -6.27 -6.30 8.28
N THR A 350 -6.37 -5.03 8.65
CA THR A 350 -5.83 -3.94 7.84
C THR A 350 -4.30 -3.97 7.84
N PRO A 351 -3.62 -3.36 6.86
CA PRO A 351 -2.18 -3.51 6.63
C PRO A 351 -1.34 -2.65 7.60
N ALA A 352 -1.38 -3.00 8.89
CA ALA A 352 -0.70 -2.26 9.94
C ALA A 352 0.80 -2.05 9.65
N ALA A 353 1.26 -0.81 9.84
CA ALA A 353 2.63 -0.42 9.54
C ALA A 353 3.18 0.61 10.53
N LEU A 354 4.48 0.51 10.78
CA LEU A 354 5.28 1.53 11.45
C LEU A 354 5.89 2.43 10.37
N ASN A 355 5.68 3.73 10.47
CA ASN A 355 6.30 4.72 9.59
C ASN A 355 7.33 5.54 10.38
N LEU A 356 8.48 5.74 9.78
CA LEU A 356 9.60 6.52 10.28
C LEU A 356 9.95 7.60 9.26
N MET A 357 10.24 8.81 9.73
CA MET A 357 10.59 9.94 8.87
C MET A 357 11.58 10.84 9.56
N ALA A 358 12.60 11.25 8.82
CA ALA A 358 13.49 12.36 9.15
C ALA A 358 13.55 13.31 7.95
N ASP A 359 13.34 14.58 8.18
CA ASP A 359 13.25 15.59 7.14
C ASP A 359 14.16 16.76 7.49
N TYR A 360 15.16 17.02 6.65
CA TYR A 360 16.14 18.06 6.85
C TYR A 360 15.90 19.21 5.87
N ASN A 361 15.74 20.40 6.40
CA ASN A 361 15.61 21.65 5.66
C ASN A 361 16.98 22.24 5.40
N ILE A 362 17.35 22.42 4.13
CA ILE A 362 18.67 22.96 3.74
C ILE A 362 18.63 24.50 3.75
N ASP A 363 17.61 25.10 3.09
CA ASP A 363 17.54 26.54 2.87
C ASP A 363 16.11 27.11 2.76
N GLY A 364 15.10 26.36 3.25
CA GLY A 364 13.68 26.73 3.17
C GLY A 364 12.97 26.36 1.86
N ARG A 365 13.72 25.91 0.84
CA ARG A 365 13.18 25.45 -0.45
C ARG A 365 13.66 24.06 -0.82
N PHE A 366 14.89 23.75 -0.47
CA PHE A 366 15.48 22.43 -0.71
C PHE A 366 15.50 21.62 0.59
N PHE A 367 15.03 20.39 0.49
CA PHE A 367 14.91 19.48 1.62
C PHE A 367 15.42 18.10 1.22
N VAL A 368 15.86 17.35 2.21
CA VAL A 368 16.15 15.91 2.06
C VAL A 368 15.32 15.15 3.10
N ASN A 369 14.39 14.37 2.61
CA ASN A 369 13.58 13.47 3.43
C ASN A 369 14.17 12.06 3.39
N ALA A 370 14.39 11.46 4.55
CA ALA A 370 14.69 10.03 4.69
C ALA A 370 13.57 9.38 5.49
N GLY A 371 13.05 8.28 5.01
CA GLY A 371 11.94 7.63 5.68
C GLY A 371 11.81 6.16 5.33
N GLY A 372 10.96 5.49 6.08
CA GLY A 372 10.68 4.08 5.87
C GLY A 372 9.32 3.68 6.38
N ARG A 373 8.78 2.64 5.79
CA ARG A 373 7.55 1.99 6.22
C ARG A 373 7.83 0.52 6.47
N ILE A 374 7.53 0.06 7.68
CA ILE A 374 7.76 -1.32 8.13
C ILE A 374 6.42 -1.97 8.38
N ALA A 375 6.10 -3.01 7.62
CA ALA A 375 4.87 -3.78 7.80
C ALA A 375 4.92 -4.56 9.12
N LEU A 376 3.95 -4.34 9.99
CA LEU A 376 3.83 -5.04 11.27
C LEU A 376 3.19 -6.44 11.13
N ASN A 377 2.42 -6.63 10.05
CA ASN A 377 1.73 -7.89 9.75
C ASN A 377 2.52 -8.82 8.82
N ALA A 378 3.61 -8.34 8.20
CA ALA A 378 4.42 -9.15 7.31
C ALA A 378 5.23 -10.20 8.07
N GLY A 379 5.34 -11.40 7.50
CA GLY A 379 6.17 -12.49 8.05
C GLY A 379 5.46 -13.49 8.94
N LYS A 380 4.19 -13.27 9.28
CA LYS A 380 3.34 -14.31 9.86
C LYS A 380 2.54 -14.97 8.73
N TYR A 381 2.66 -16.27 8.62
CA TYR A 381 1.93 -17.08 7.63
C TYR A 381 0.45 -17.22 8.05
N ASP A 382 -0.22 -16.09 8.08
CA ASP A 382 -1.63 -16.00 8.44
C ASP A 382 -2.38 -15.47 7.22
N PRO A 383 -3.23 -16.28 6.60
CA PRO A 383 -3.94 -15.89 5.38
C PRO A 383 -4.90 -14.72 5.58
N SER A 384 -5.28 -14.45 6.83
CA SER A 384 -6.18 -13.35 7.17
C SER A 384 -5.50 -11.97 7.22
N LYS A 385 -4.22 -11.89 6.87
CA LYS A 385 -3.44 -10.64 6.95
C LYS A 385 -3.07 -10.12 5.57
N THR A 386 -3.59 -8.95 5.24
CA THR A 386 -3.00 -8.10 4.22
C THR A 386 -1.86 -7.29 4.82
N TYR A 387 -0.82 -7.06 4.06
CA TYR A 387 0.34 -6.30 4.52
C TYR A 387 0.82 -5.32 3.45
N VAL A 388 1.29 -4.19 3.90
CA VAL A 388 2.06 -3.27 3.06
C VAL A 388 3.46 -3.83 2.82
N VAL A 389 4.04 -3.39 1.75
CA VAL A 389 5.41 -3.73 1.42
C VAL A 389 6.34 -2.74 2.12
N SER A 390 7.26 -3.23 2.96
CA SER A 390 8.18 -2.36 3.70
C SER A 390 9.28 -1.80 2.79
N TYR A 391 9.68 -0.55 3.00
CA TYR A 391 10.71 0.14 2.23
C TYR A 391 11.47 1.16 3.08
N PHE A 392 12.64 1.52 2.58
CA PHE A 392 13.38 2.72 2.95
C PHE A 392 13.49 3.62 1.72
N GLN A 393 13.34 4.93 1.92
CA GLN A 393 13.33 5.91 0.84
C GLN A 393 14.09 7.16 1.28
N VAL A 394 14.86 7.72 0.37
CA VAL A 394 15.42 9.07 0.48
C VAL A 394 14.84 9.90 -0.65
N THR A 395 14.34 11.09 -0.33
CA THR A 395 13.71 11.98 -1.30
C THR A 395 14.30 13.38 -1.19
N PRO A 396 15.30 13.73 -2.01
CA PRO A 396 15.58 15.12 -2.28
C PRO A 396 14.35 15.77 -2.89
N ARG A 397 14.00 16.96 -2.39
CA ARG A 397 12.84 17.69 -2.92
C ARG A 397 13.09 19.19 -2.95
N TYR A 398 12.42 19.82 -3.89
CA TYR A 398 12.22 21.26 -3.94
C TYR A 398 10.76 21.56 -3.62
N ASP A 399 10.50 22.41 -2.68
CA ASP A 399 9.15 22.84 -2.31
C ASP A 399 9.06 24.36 -2.30
N SER A 400 8.03 24.89 -2.95
CA SER A 400 7.65 26.29 -2.91
C SER A 400 6.12 26.41 -2.87
N ARG A 401 5.57 27.63 -2.73
CA ARG A 401 4.12 27.84 -2.60
C ARG A 401 3.29 27.12 -3.67
N TYR A 402 3.68 27.18 -4.93
CA TYR A 402 2.90 26.67 -6.06
C TYR A 402 3.48 25.45 -6.73
N ILE A 403 4.78 25.25 -6.62
CA ILE A 403 5.51 24.19 -7.33
C ILE A 403 6.31 23.37 -6.33
N GLY A 404 6.22 22.07 -6.46
CA GLY A 404 7.07 21.11 -5.75
C GLY A 404 7.62 20.05 -6.71
N GLY A 405 8.89 19.69 -6.53
CA GLY A 405 9.55 18.62 -7.25
C GLY A 405 10.13 17.59 -6.29
N TYR A 406 9.92 16.32 -6.52
CA TYR A 406 10.26 15.21 -5.63
C TYR A 406 11.02 14.15 -6.41
N LEU A 407 12.17 13.72 -5.90
CA LEU A 407 12.98 12.64 -6.48
C LEU A 407 13.09 11.47 -5.49
N PRO A 408 12.06 10.62 -5.35
CA PRO A 408 12.10 9.48 -4.46
C PRO A 408 13.09 8.43 -4.97
N LEU A 409 14.07 8.11 -4.12
CA LEU A 409 15.03 7.03 -4.29
C LEU A 409 14.77 6.00 -3.20
N SER A 410 14.45 4.78 -3.56
CA SER A 410 14.00 3.79 -2.58
C SER A 410 14.64 2.43 -2.79
N VAL A 411 14.73 1.70 -1.69
CA VAL A 411 15.10 0.29 -1.70
C VAL A 411 14.04 -0.49 -0.93
N ASN A 412 13.60 -1.59 -1.53
CA ASN A 412 12.61 -2.43 -0.91
C ASN A 412 13.24 -3.68 -0.26
N ARG A 413 12.40 -4.45 0.45
CA ARG A 413 12.79 -5.67 1.16
C ARG A 413 13.49 -6.73 0.28
N ASN A 414 13.25 -6.74 -1.02
CA ASN A 414 13.87 -7.70 -1.94
C ASN A 414 15.22 -7.18 -2.47
N GLY A 415 15.75 -6.08 -1.92
CA GLY A 415 16.98 -5.43 -2.38
C GLY A 415 16.82 -4.72 -3.72
N GLN A 416 15.59 -4.48 -4.16
CA GLN A 416 15.31 -3.81 -5.43
C GLN A 416 15.35 -2.30 -5.22
N PHE A 417 16.16 -1.63 -6.01
CA PHE A 417 16.27 -0.17 -6.04
C PHE A 417 15.26 0.41 -7.04
N ASP A 418 14.60 1.49 -6.64
CA ASP A 418 13.70 2.27 -7.48
C ASP A 418 14.02 3.77 -7.36
N ALA A 419 13.91 4.47 -8.49
CA ALA A 419 13.97 5.90 -8.59
C ALA A 419 12.71 6.41 -9.32
N GLY A 420 12.15 7.47 -8.80
CA GLY A 420 10.91 8.05 -9.31
C GLY A 420 10.97 9.55 -9.50
N LEU A 421 9.85 10.12 -9.89
CA LEU A 421 9.65 11.54 -10.03
C LEU A 421 8.22 11.91 -9.60
N GLY A 422 8.11 12.97 -8.81
CA GLY A 422 6.84 13.56 -8.41
C GLY A 422 6.85 15.07 -8.66
N LEU A 423 5.70 15.60 -9.01
CA LEU A 423 5.48 17.03 -9.24
C LEU A 423 4.22 17.49 -8.53
N ARG A 424 4.28 18.67 -7.92
CA ARG A 424 3.13 19.42 -7.43
C ARG A 424 3.03 20.73 -8.20
N LEU A 425 1.90 20.96 -8.84
CA LEU A 425 1.62 22.14 -9.64
C LEU A 425 0.31 22.76 -9.12
N GLY A 426 0.42 23.68 -8.15
CA GLY A 426 -0.72 24.24 -7.46
C GLY A 426 -1.61 23.15 -6.83
N PRO A 427 -2.86 22.96 -7.33
CA PRO A 427 -3.79 21.97 -6.80
C PRO A 427 -3.51 20.54 -7.24
N LEU A 428 -2.72 20.34 -8.28
CA LEU A 428 -2.43 19.03 -8.87
C LEU A 428 -1.14 18.45 -8.31
N VAL A 429 -1.20 17.19 -7.88
CA VAL A 429 -0.03 16.38 -7.53
C VAL A 429 -0.03 15.14 -8.40
N ILE A 430 1.09 14.84 -9.05
CA ILE A 430 1.24 13.68 -9.92
C ILE A 430 2.65 13.10 -9.81
N GLY A 431 2.79 11.79 -9.93
CA GLY A 431 4.11 11.16 -9.97
C GLY A 431 4.07 9.65 -9.90
N SER A 432 5.27 9.08 -9.84
CA SER A 432 5.53 7.66 -9.67
C SER A 432 6.88 7.49 -8.99
N SER A 433 6.96 6.57 -8.04
CA SER A 433 8.20 6.26 -7.32
C SER A 433 9.10 5.28 -8.08
N THR A 434 8.61 4.70 -9.18
CA THR A 434 9.35 3.75 -10.02
C THR A 434 9.60 4.26 -11.44
N MET A 435 9.10 5.44 -11.80
CA MET A 435 9.10 5.94 -13.18
C MET A 435 10.51 5.98 -13.83
N LEU A 436 11.48 6.56 -13.15
CA LEU A 436 12.84 6.66 -13.68
C LEU A 436 13.48 5.28 -13.83
N SER A 437 13.37 4.43 -12.80
CA SER A 437 13.82 3.03 -12.92
C SER A 437 13.16 2.32 -14.08
N ASN A 438 11.87 2.57 -14.28
CA ASN A 438 11.10 1.95 -15.35
C ASN A 438 11.48 2.47 -16.74
N LEU A 439 11.96 3.67 -16.88
CA LEU A 439 12.47 4.22 -18.15
C LEU A 439 13.83 3.64 -18.54
N PHE A 440 14.71 3.36 -17.58
CA PHE A 440 16.08 2.92 -17.85
C PHE A 440 16.27 1.39 -17.83
N GLN A 441 15.43 0.63 -17.14
CA GLN A 441 15.53 -0.83 -17.12
C GLN A 441 14.83 -1.47 -18.32
N LYS A 442 15.40 -2.53 -18.91
CA LYS A 442 14.81 -3.26 -20.04
C LYS A 442 13.54 -4.04 -19.63
N ASN A 443 13.58 -4.69 -18.48
CA ASN A 443 12.50 -5.52 -17.96
C ASN A 443 12.03 -5.02 -16.59
N LYS A 444 10.73 -5.00 -16.40
CA LYS A 444 10.04 -4.45 -15.25
C LYS A 444 9.24 -5.50 -14.52
N ASN A 445 9.22 -5.41 -13.22
CA ASN A 445 8.36 -6.25 -12.38
C ASN A 445 7.61 -5.44 -11.32
N ARG A 446 7.69 -4.10 -11.41
CA ARG A 446 6.99 -3.17 -10.53
C ARG A 446 6.52 -1.95 -11.32
N LEU A 447 5.38 -1.45 -10.93
CA LEU A 447 4.78 -0.23 -11.47
C LEU A 447 4.01 0.46 -10.36
N ASP A 448 4.10 1.79 -10.29
CA ASP A 448 3.26 2.62 -9.47
C ASP A 448 2.93 3.93 -10.16
N GLY A 449 1.92 4.59 -9.65
CA GLY A 449 1.56 5.93 -10.07
C GLY A 449 0.57 6.54 -9.10
N PHE A 450 0.63 7.85 -8.96
CA PHE A 450 -0.32 8.61 -8.17
C PHE A 450 -0.69 9.91 -8.88
N ILE A 451 -1.93 10.30 -8.67
CA ILE A 451 -2.46 11.62 -9.04
C ILE A 451 -3.45 12.05 -7.97
N ALA A 452 -3.40 13.31 -7.58
CA ALA A 452 -4.36 13.88 -6.65
C ALA A 452 -4.68 15.32 -7.03
N LEU A 453 -5.93 15.69 -6.80
CA LEU A 453 -6.45 17.03 -7.02
C LEU A 453 -7.05 17.58 -5.72
N ARG A 454 -6.61 18.76 -5.31
CA ARG A 454 -7.13 19.43 -4.12
C ARG A 454 -7.51 20.87 -4.41
N ILE A 455 -8.33 21.45 -3.57
CA ILE A 455 -8.57 22.89 -3.60
C ILE A 455 -7.31 23.56 -3.06
N ILE A 456 -6.88 24.69 -3.67
CA ILE A 456 -5.74 25.45 -3.16
C ILE A 456 -6.07 25.86 -1.73
N PRO A 457 -5.25 25.45 -0.75
CA PRO A 457 -5.58 25.68 0.65
C PRO A 457 -5.62 27.14 0.98
N ILE A 458 -6.62 27.54 1.77
CA ILE A 458 -6.69 28.87 2.36
C ILE A 458 -5.69 28.89 3.51
N LYS A 459 -4.74 29.82 3.44
CA LYS A 459 -3.75 30.01 4.48
C LYS A 459 -4.38 30.64 5.72
N ARG A 460 -3.80 30.33 6.86
CA ARG A 460 -4.14 30.96 8.13
C ARG A 460 -3.58 32.39 8.12
N GLY A 461 -4.38 33.40 8.41
CA GLY A 461 -3.94 34.80 8.47
C GLY A 461 -4.16 35.65 7.22
N GLU A 462 -4.56 35.09 6.07
CA GLU A 462 -5.00 35.91 4.91
C GLU A 462 -6.41 36.57 5.11
N GLY A 463 -6.97 36.45 6.29
CA GLY A 463 -8.24 37.05 6.66
C GLY A 463 -8.08 38.18 7.66
N LYS A 464 -8.13 39.41 7.14
CA LYS A 464 -8.19 40.74 7.78
C LYS A 464 -6.87 41.41 8.05
N THR A 465 -6.46 42.27 7.17
CA THR A 465 -5.81 43.51 7.52
C THR A 465 -6.60 44.17 8.65
N GLY A 466 -6.09 44.09 9.87
CA GLY A 466 -6.59 44.92 10.96
C GLY A 466 -6.57 46.37 10.49
N CYS A 467 -7.60 47.13 10.73
CA CYS A 467 -7.58 48.58 10.56
C CYS A 467 -6.33 49.10 11.30
N PRO A 468 -5.54 49.98 10.68
CA PRO A 468 -4.48 50.64 11.40
C PRO A 468 -5.05 51.29 12.64
N ALA A 469 -4.52 50.94 13.80
CA ALA A 469 -4.89 51.67 15.04
C ALA A 469 -4.63 53.14 14.82
N ALA A 470 -5.67 53.94 14.93
CA ALA A 470 -5.52 55.39 14.92
C ALA A 470 -4.58 55.78 16.05
N GLN A 471 -3.39 56.28 15.70
CA GLN A 471 -2.51 56.95 16.64
C GLN A 471 -3.21 58.26 17.04
N PHE A 472 -3.60 58.36 18.29
CA PHE A 472 -3.90 59.62 18.97
C PHE A 472 -2.74 59.99 19.90
#